data_60e1e6bd4faa6d96a282faa2e4e2e0d5
#
_entry.id   60e1e6bd4faa6d96a282faa2e4e2e0d5
#
_cell.length_a   1.000
_cell.length_b   1.000
_cell.length_c   1.000
_cell.angle_alpha   90.00
_cell.angle_beta   90.00
_cell.angle_gamma   90.00
#
_symmetry.space_group_name_H-M   'P 1'
#
loop_
_entity.id
_entity.type
_entity.pdbx_description
1 polymer ?
#
loop_
_entity_poly.entity_id
_entity_poly.type
_entity_poly.pdbx_seq_one_letter_code
_entity_poly.pdbx_strand_id
1 'polypeptide(L)'
;MDAFMEHAPDQAEDLEREYLKFNAEHLPDMVTEFEGIPQLLADLVEAGANLGVVTAKRRSVAHDTFAPANLPDDLAIAAAMEDTPVHKPNPEPILLGMKTIGADPASSVYVGDAIYDLQAAAAAGIDGVGVTWGAGVPEQVHAQPNAGIADTVDELRSILFN
;
A
#
# COMPACT_ATOMS: atom_id res chain seq x y z
N MET A 1 13.31 7.43 -8.42
CA MET A 1 14.13 7.56 -9.65
C MET A 1 13.43 8.40 -10.71
N ASP A 2 12.19 8.09 -11.08
CA ASP A 2 11.51 8.76 -12.21
C ASP A 2 11.41 10.29 -12.05
N ALA A 3 11.01 10.79 -10.87
CA ALA A 3 10.95 12.22 -10.62
C ALA A 3 12.33 12.91 -10.72
N PHE A 4 13.38 12.27 -10.25
CA PHE A 4 14.73 12.81 -10.36
C PHE A 4 15.24 12.80 -11.82
N MET A 5 14.92 11.72 -12.57
CA MET A 5 15.24 11.64 -14.00
C MET A 5 14.49 12.67 -14.83
N GLU A 6 13.23 12.99 -14.44
CA GLU A 6 12.43 14.00 -15.15
C GLU A 6 12.91 15.43 -14.90
N HIS A 7 13.26 15.77 -13.64
CA HIS A 7 13.54 17.17 -13.26
C HIS A 7 15.01 17.50 -13.13
N ALA A 8 15.90 16.50 -12.92
CA ALA A 8 17.34 16.68 -12.75
C ALA A 8 18.13 15.46 -13.26
N PRO A 9 18.07 15.12 -14.56
CA PRO A 9 18.64 13.88 -15.10
C PRO A 9 20.14 13.74 -14.83
N ASP A 10 20.90 14.82 -14.90
CA ASP A 10 22.36 14.81 -14.67
C ASP A 10 22.75 14.55 -13.20
N GLN A 11 21.81 14.67 -12.27
CA GLN A 11 22.02 14.50 -10.83
C GLN A 11 21.13 13.41 -10.23
N ALA A 12 20.36 12.69 -11.05
CA ALA A 12 19.33 11.76 -10.59
C ALA A 12 19.90 10.67 -9.65
N GLU A 13 21.06 10.10 -9.97
CA GLU A 13 21.70 9.06 -9.15
C GLU A 13 22.20 9.62 -7.80
N ASP A 14 22.76 10.82 -7.80
CA ASP A 14 23.22 11.48 -6.57
C ASP A 14 22.03 11.85 -5.67
N LEU A 15 20.97 12.41 -6.24
CA LEU A 15 19.74 12.76 -5.52
C LEU A 15 19.06 11.52 -4.96
N GLU A 16 18.99 10.43 -5.72
CA GLU A 16 18.44 9.17 -5.21
C GLU A 16 19.26 8.62 -4.04
N ARG A 17 20.58 8.64 -4.15
CA ARG A 17 21.47 8.20 -3.06
C ARG A 17 21.27 9.03 -1.79
N GLU A 18 21.22 10.35 -1.91
CA GLU A 18 20.98 11.23 -0.76
C GLU A 18 19.57 11.04 -0.18
N TYR A 19 18.55 10.85 -1.02
CA TYR A 19 17.20 10.54 -0.59
C TYR A 19 17.13 9.21 0.19
N LEU A 20 17.77 8.16 -0.31
CA LEU A 20 17.80 6.87 0.38
C LEU A 20 18.55 6.94 1.71
N LYS A 21 19.67 7.71 1.75
CA LYS A 21 20.41 7.96 2.99
C LYS A 21 19.59 8.73 4.00
N PHE A 22 18.94 9.81 3.58
CA PHE A 22 18.04 10.59 4.43
C PHE A 22 16.91 9.73 5.00
N ASN A 23 16.27 8.91 4.16
CA ASN A 23 15.23 8.00 4.62
C ASN A 23 15.76 7.01 5.66
N ALA A 24 16.91 6.37 5.43
CA ALA A 24 17.48 5.42 6.37
C ALA A 24 17.80 6.04 7.73
N GLU A 25 18.21 7.31 7.76
CA GLU A 25 18.55 8.02 8.99
C GLU A 25 17.32 8.56 9.76
N HIS A 26 16.24 8.94 9.04
CA HIS A 26 15.13 9.70 9.65
C HIS A 26 13.78 8.99 9.62
N LEU A 27 13.61 7.98 8.75
CA LEU A 27 12.34 7.30 8.61
C LEU A 27 11.78 6.72 9.92
N PRO A 28 12.61 6.11 10.79
CA PRO A 28 12.13 5.58 12.07
C PRO A 28 11.50 6.63 12.99
N ASP A 29 11.96 7.87 12.90
CA ASP A 29 11.45 8.98 13.72
C ASP A 29 10.26 9.71 13.04
N MET A 30 10.07 9.52 11.74
CA MET A 30 9.05 10.20 10.93
C MET A 30 7.82 9.35 10.67
N VAL A 31 7.91 8.03 10.85
CA VAL A 31 6.80 7.11 10.61
C VAL A 31 6.08 6.82 11.93
N THR A 32 4.78 7.07 11.90
CA THR A 32 3.86 6.64 12.96
C THR A 32 2.77 5.78 12.36
N GLU A 33 2.37 4.73 13.07
CA GLU A 33 1.23 3.91 12.70
C GLU A 33 -0.07 4.69 12.87
N PHE A 34 -1.05 4.38 12.05
CA PHE A 34 -2.42 4.84 12.29
C PHE A 34 -3.02 4.03 13.44
N GLU A 35 -3.55 4.73 14.45
CA GLU A 35 -4.17 4.12 15.63
C GLU A 35 -5.26 3.11 15.22
N GLY A 36 -5.19 1.91 15.79
CA GLY A 36 -6.12 0.82 15.52
C GLY A 36 -5.78 -0.07 14.31
N ILE A 37 -4.90 0.35 13.40
CA ILE A 37 -4.51 -0.48 12.25
C ILE A 37 -3.77 -1.76 12.68
N PRO A 38 -2.77 -1.75 13.59
CA PRO A 38 -2.13 -2.98 14.03
C PRO A 38 -3.13 -3.99 14.61
N GLN A 39 -4.10 -3.52 15.41
CA GLN A 39 -5.13 -4.40 15.96
C GLN A 39 -6.07 -4.95 14.89
N LEU A 40 -6.48 -4.11 13.92
CA LEU A 40 -7.30 -4.55 12.78
C LEU A 40 -6.60 -5.65 11.98
N LEU A 41 -5.31 -5.49 11.69
CA LEU A 41 -4.54 -6.49 10.95
C LEU A 41 -4.39 -7.80 11.75
N ALA A 42 -4.15 -7.72 13.06
CA ALA A 42 -4.09 -8.90 13.93
C ALA A 42 -5.42 -9.66 13.93
N ASP A 43 -6.53 -8.96 14.03
CA ASP A 43 -7.88 -9.56 14.02
C ASP A 43 -8.21 -10.21 12.67
N LEU A 44 -7.75 -9.62 11.56
CA LEU A 44 -7.90 -10.22 10.23
C LEU A 44 -7.07 -11.51 10.09
N VAL A 45 -5.84 -11.55 10.62
CA VAL A 45 -5.03 -12.77 10.67
C VAL A 45 -5.72 -13.83 11.53
N GLU A 46 -6.25 -13.47 12.70
CA GLU A 46 -7.00 -14.39 13.57
C GLU A 46 -8.25 -14.95 12.88
N ALA A 47 -8.91 -14.13 12.05
CA ALA A 47 -10.04 -14.54 11.21
C ALA A 47 -9.63 -15.42 10.01
N GLY A 48 -8.34 -15.66 9.79
CA GLY A 48 -7.81 -16.50 8.72
C GLY A 48 -7.55 -15.77 7.39
N ALA A 49 -7.51 -14.44 7.39
CA ALA A 49 -7.17 -13.68 6.18
C ALA A 49 -5.67 -13.76 5.88
N ASN A 50 -5.32 -13.92 4.60
CA ASN A 50 -3.96 -13.73 4.12
C ASN A 50 -3.72 -12.25 3.85
N LEU A 51 -2.72 -11.67 4.50
CA LEU A 51 -2.40 -10.26 4.35
C LEU A 51 -1.16 -10.06 3.47
N GLY A 52 -1.17 -8.98 2.68
CA GLY A 52 -0.02 -8.59 1.88
C GLY A 52 -0.04 -7.12 1.53
N VAL A 53 1.15 -6.54 1.42
CA VAL A 53 1.34 -5.15 1.04
C VAL A 53 1.79 -5.05 -0.41
N VAL A 54 1.09 -4.23 -1.19
CA VAL A 54 1.48 -3.84 -2.55
C VAL A 54 1.82 -2.35 -2.55
N THR A 55 3.08 -2.01 -2.74
CA THR A 55 3.57 -0.65 -2.55
C THR A 55 4.33 -0.10 -3.77
N ALA A 56 4.22 1.21 -3.99
CA ALA A 56 5.06 1.95 -4.93
C ALA A 56 6.46 2.30 -4.37
N LYS A 57 6.73 1.95 -3.09
CA LYS A 57 8.07 2.10 -2.50
C LYS A 57 8.97 0.95 -2.95
N ARG A 58 10.28 1.17 -3.00
CA ARG A 58 11.26 0.09 -3.11
C ARG A 58 11.13 -0.84 -1.90
N ARG A 59 11.39 -2.12 -2.08
CA ARG A 59 11.27 -3.15 -1.03
C ARG A 59 12.07 -2.79 0.23
N SER A 60 13.30 -2.31 0.07
CA SER A 60 14.13 -1.87 1.20
C SER A 60 13.49 -0.72 1.97
N VAL A 61 12.99 0.31 1.27
CA VAL A 61 12.34 1.46 1.88
C VAL A 61 11.01 1.06 2.55
N ALA A 62 10.26 0.15 1.95
CA ALA A 62 9.04 -0.38 2.55
C ALA A 62 9.35 -1.14 3.85
N HIS A 63 10.37 -1.99 3.83
CA HIS A 63 10.84 -2.71 5.03
C HIS A 63 11.21 -1.74 6.15
N ASP A 64 12.02 -0.72 5.84
CA ASP A 64 12.43 0.29 6.84
C ASP A 64 11.24 1.14 7.34
N THR A 65 10.22 1.35 6.49
CA THR A 65 8.97 2.03 6.88
C THR A 65 8.16 1.20 7.87
N PHE A 66 8.11 -0.13 7.69
CA PHE A 66 7.27 -1.01 8.52
C PHE A 66 7.99 -1.48 9.79
N ALA A 67 9.33 -1.48 9.83
CA ALA A 67 10.11 -1.96 10.97
C ALA A 67 9.76 -1.29 12.32
N PRO A 68 9.48 0.04 12.39
CA PRO A 68 9.07 0.68 13.64
C PRO A 68 7.58 0.49 13.98
N ALA A 69 6.75 0.02 13.04
CA ALA A 69 5.32 -0.16 13.25
C ALA A 69 5.04 -1.53 13.88
N ASN A 70 4.07 -1.58 14.80
CA ASN A 70 3.66 -2.82 15.47
C ASN A 70 2.71 -3.64 14.59
N LEU A 71 3.24 -4.14 13.46
CA LEU A 71 2.50 -4.92 12.46
C LEU A 71 2.70 -6.42 12.68
N PRO A 72 1.77 -7.27 12.21
CA PRO A 72 1.95 -8.72 12.26
C PRO A 72 3.24 -9.17 11.56
N ASP A 73 3.98 -10.10 12.19
CA ASP A 73 5.28 -10.61 11.68
C ASP A 73 5.17 -11.26 10.31
N ASP A 74 4.02 -11.81 9.96
CA ASP A 74 3.72 -12.48 8.70
C ASP A 74 3.13 -11.54 7.62
N LEU A 75 3.02 -10.24 7.89
CA LEU A 75 2.60 -9.25 6.89
C LEU A 75 3.66 -9.11 5.78
N ALA A 76 3.43 -9.82 4.69
CA ALA A 76 4.37 -9.84 3.57
C ALA A 76 4.35 -8.55 2.75
N ILE A 77 5.53 -8.03 2.34
CA ILE A 77 5.63 -7.10 1.21
C ILE A 77 5.45 -7.95 -0.06
N ALA A 78 4.21 -8.08 -0.50
CA ALA A 78 3.80 -8.99 -1.56
C ALA A 78 4.22 -8.50 -2.95
N ALA A 79 4.23 -7.17 -3.17
CA ALA A 79 4.82 -6.55 -4.36
C ALA A 79 5.37 -5.16 -4.01
N ALA A 80 6.58 -4.87 -4.45
CA ALA A 80 7.25 -3.57 -4.31
C ALA A 80 7.46 -2.93 -5.69
N MET A 81 7.97 -1.69 -5.71
CA MET A 81 8.14 -0.91 -6.94
C MET A 81 8.93 -1.66 -8.02
N GLU A 82 10.02 -2.33 -7.65
CA GLU A 82 10.93 -3.01 -8.59
C GLU A 82 10.44 -4.38 -9.07
N ASP A 83 9.36 -4.91 -8.51
CA ASP A 83 8.89 -6.26 -8.84
C ASP A 83 8.06 -6.30 -10.13
N THR A 84 7.56 -5.15 -10.60
CA THR A 84 6.80 -5.05 -11.85
C THR A 84 7.31 -3.90 -12.73
N PRO A 85 7.32 -4.09 -14.07
CA PRO A 85 7.76 -3.05 -14.99
C PRO A 85 6.77 -1.88 -15.11
N VAL A 86 5.57 -2.05 -14.64
CA VAL A 86 4.49 -1.06 -14.65
C VAL A 86 3.92 -0.91 -13.23
N HIS A 87 3.38 0.28 -12.95
CA HIS A 87 2.91 0.62 -11.61
C HIS A 87 1.41 0.93 -11.63
N LYS A 88 0.79 1.01 -10.44
CA LYS A 88 -0.60 1.46 -10.30
C LYS A 88 -0.80 2.79 -11.05
N PRO A 89 -1.85 2.95 -11.84
CA PRO A 89 -3.11 2.22 -11.84
C PRO A 89 -3.15 0.93 -12.68
N ASN A 90 -2.03 0.43 -13.23
CA ASN A 90 -2.03 -0.88 -13.87
C ASN A 90 -2.28 -1.99 -12.83
N PRO A 91 -2.95 -3.10 -13.20
CA PRO A 91 -3.30 -4.18 -12.28
C PRO A 91 -2.12 -5.07 -11.87
N GLU A 92 -1.03 -5.09 -12.64
CA GLU A 92 0.07 -6.04 -12.48
C GLU A 92 0.65 -6.10 -11.06
N PRO A 93 0.89 -4.97 -10.34
CA PRO A 93 1.38 -5.03 -8.97
C PRO A 93 0.42 -5.75 -8.02
N ILE A 94 -0.90 -5.52 -8.15
CA ILE A 94 -1.92 -6.18 -7.33
C ILE A 94 -1.98 -7.68 -7.67
N LEU A 95 -2.03 -8.02 -8.96
CA LEU A 95 -2.05 -9.42 -9.42
C LEU A 95 -0.80 -10.19 -8.95
N LEU A 96 0.39 -9.56 -8.97
CA LEU A 96 1.61 -10.13 -8.43
C LEU A 96 1.50 -10.31 -6.90
N GLY A 97 1.01 -9.29 -6.19
CA GLY A 97 0.81 -9.35 -4.74
C GLY A 97 -0.10 -10.51 -4.34
N MET A 98 -1.25 -10.65 -4.99
CA MET A 98 -2.19 -11.74 -4.78
C MET A 98 -1.55 -13.11 -5.02
N LYS A 99 -0.82 -13.26 -6.13
CA LYS A 99 -0.08 -14.48 -6.43
C LYS A 99 0.95 -14.82 -5.35
N THR A 100 1.64 -13.81 -4.83
CA THR A 100 2.69 -13.98 -3.81
C THR A 100 2.13 -14.52 -2.50
N ILE A 101 0.95 -14.06 -2.08
CA ILE A 101 0.30 -14.50 -0.84
C ILE A 101 -0.71 -15.64 -1.06
N GLY A 102 -0.86 -16.13 -2.29
CA GLY A 102 -1.80 -17.20 -2.62
C GLY A 102 -3.27 -16.81 -2.48
N ALA A 103 -3.60 -15.53 -2.70
CA ALA A 103 -4.96 -15.01 -2.55
C ALA A 103 -5.84 -15.38 -3.75
N ASP A 104 -7.13 -15.67 -3.47
CA ASP A 104 -8.16 -15.87 -4.49
C ASP A 104 -8.82 -14.51 -4.82
N PRO A 105 -8.84 -14.09 -6.10
CA PRO A 105 -9.50 -12.85 -6.52
C PRO A 105 -10.95 -12.71 -6.06
N ALA A 106 -11.71 -13.80 -6.04
CA ALA A 106 -13.12 -13.79 -5.69
C ALA A 106 -13.40 -13.50 -4.20
N SER A 107 -12.37 -13.61 -3.36
CA SER A 107 -12.45 -13.36 -1.91
C SER A 107 -11.40 -12.36 -1.42
N SER A 108 -10.84 -11.57 -2.35
CA SER A 108 -9.81 -10.57 -2.03
C SER A 108 -10.36 -9.16 -2.14
N VAL A 109 -9.87 -8.30 -1.25
CA VAL A 109 -10.12 -6.86 -1.28
C VAL A 109 -8.78 -6.11 -1.25
N TYR A 110 -8.69 -5.03 -2.00
CA TYR A 110 -7.55 -4.13 -1.97
C TYR A 110 -7.91 -2.84 -1.23
N VAL A 111 -7.19 -2.52 -0.18
CA VAL A 111 -7.38 -1.29 0.58
C VAL A 111 -6.32 -0.27 0.18
N GLY A 112 -6.73 0.95 -0.17
CA GLY A 112 -5.81 2.00 -0.57
C GLY A 112 -6.34 3.41 -0.32
N ASP A 113 -5.43 4.37 -0.27
CA ASP A 113 -5.71 5.78 0.04
C ASP A 113 -5.65 6.69 -1.20
N ALA A 114 -5.21 6.17 -2.33
CA ALA A 114 -5.03 6.95 -3.56
C ALA A 114 -5.96 6.49 -4.68
N ILE A 115 -6.25 7.41 -5.62
CA ILE A 115 -7.04 7.10 -6.81
C ILE A 115 -6.46 5.93 -7.60
N TYR A 116 -5.13 5.85 -7.68
CA TYR A 116 -4.42 4.80 -8.42
C TYR A 116 -4.58 3.42 -7.79
N ASP A 117 -4.82 3.35 -6.47
CA ASP A 117 -5.08 2.11 -5.75
C ASP A 117 -6.42 1.51 -6.17
N LEU A 118 -7.47 2.30 -6.14
CA LEU A 118 -8.82 1.87 -6.50
C LEU A 118 -8.93 1.56 -8.00
N GLN A 119 -8.26 2.36 -8.85
CA GLN A 119 -8.20 2.09 -10.28
C GLN A 119 -7.47 0.77 -10.58
N ALA A 120 -6.36 0.48 -9.88
CA ALA A 120 -5.62 -0.76 -10.03
C ALA A 120 -6.42 -1.97 -9.52
N ALA A 121 -7.16 -1.83 -8.41
CA ALA A 121 -8.05 -2.87 -7.90
C ALA A 121 -9.16 -3.20 -8.91
N ALA A 122 -9.84 -2.18 -9.44
CA ALA A 122 -10.85 -2.34 -10.47
C ALA A 122 -10.28 -2.98 -11.75
N ALA A 123 -9.08 -2.58 -12.19
CA ALA A 123 -8.40 -3.16 -13.35
C ALA A 123 -7.96 -4.60 -13.09
N ALA A 124 -7.64 -4.99 -11.85
CA ALA A 124 -7.32 -6.35 -11.43
C ALA A 124 -8.58 -7.23 -11.28
N GLY A 125 -9.77 -6.66 -11.34
CA GLY A 125 -11.04 -7.36 -11.19
C GLY A 125 -11.36 -7.80 -9.77
N ILE A 126 -10.86 -7.05 -8.78
CA ILE A 126 -11.14 -7.27 -7.35
C ILE A 126 -11.80 -6.04 -6.72
N ASP A 127 -12.41 -6.23 -5.58
CA ASP A 127 -13.01 -5.15 -4.81
C ASP A 127 -11.94 -4.20 -4.26
N GLY A 128 -12.15 -2.90 -4.42
CA GLY A 128 -11.32 -1.84 -3.86
C GLY A 128 -12.04 -1.12 -2.73
N VAL A 129 -11.41 -0.97 -1.58
CA VAL A 129 -11.90 -0.15 -0.46
C VAL A 129 -10.98 1.06 -0.30
N GLY A 130 -11.57 2.25 -0.39
CA GLY A 130 -10.85 3.50 -0.19
C GLY A 130 -10.78 3.89 1.28
N VAL A 131 -9.65 4.48 1.70
CA VAL A 131 -9.51 5.11 3.02
C VAL A 131 -9.15 6.59 2.83
N THR A 132 -9.67 7.47 3.70
CA THR A 132 -9.55 8.92 3.52
C THR A 132 -8.52 9.59 4.43
N TRP A 133 -7.91 8.84 5.35
CA TRP A 133 -6.89 9.35 6.29
C TRP A 133 -5.45 9.24 5.78
N GLY A 134 -5.25 8.75 4.54
CA GLY A 134 -3.93 8.64 3.92
C GLY A 134 -3.50 9.90 3.18
N ALA A 135 -2.58 9.76 2.22
CA ALA A 135 -2.02 10.86 1.45
C ALA A 135 -2.90 11.31 0.26
N GLY A 136 -3.91 10.53 -0.09
CA GLY A 136 -4.84 10.84 -1.18
C GLY A 136 -5.80 11.99 -0.85
N VAL A 137 -6.41 12.56 -1.89
CA VAL A 137 -7.45 13.59 -1.74
C VAL A 137 -8.79 12.89 -1.57
N PRO A 138 -9.50 13.01 -0.41
CA PRO A 138 -10.71 12.27 -0.10
C PRO A 138 -11.77 12.32 -1.19
N GLU A 139 -12.07 13.51 -1.73
CA GLU A 139 -13.08 13.68 -2.77
C GLU A 139 -12.73 12.92 -4.07
N GLN A 140 -11.44 12.80 -4.37
CA GLN A 140 -10.97 12.04 -5.53
C GLN A 140 -11.05 10.53 -5.29
N VAL A 141 -10.77 10.07 -4.07
CA VAL A 141 -10.92 8.66 -3.66
C VAL A 141 -12.39 8.25 -3.74
N HIS A 142 -13.31 9.06 -3.21
CA HIS A 142 -14.75 8.84 -3.31
C HIS A 142 -15.27 8.74 -4.75
N ALA A 143 -14.64 9.42 -5.69
CA ALA A 143 -15.05 9.43 -7.09
C ALA A 143 -14.63 8.18 -7.88
N GLN A 144 -13.79 7.30 -7.31
CA GLN A 144 -13.35 6.07 -7.99
C GLN A 144 -14.35 4.92 -7.81
N PRO A 145 -14.36 3.92 -8.72
CA PRO A 145 -15.04 2.66 -8.47
C PRO A 145 -14.54 2.04 -7.17
N ASN A 146 -15.44 1.72 -6.26
CA ASN A 146 -15.09 1.15 -4.97
C ASN A 146 -16.22 0.23 -4.45
N ALA A 147 -15.86 -0.69 -3.55
CA ALA A 147 -16.78 -1.52 -2.80
C ALA A 147 -17.17 -0.90 -1.45
N GLY A 148 -16.43 0.14 -1.03
CA GLY A 148 -16.67 0.91 0.18
C GLY A 148 -15.62 1.99 0.38
N ILE A 149 -15.98 3.01 1.14
CA ILE A 149 -15.05 4.06 1.61
C ILE A 149 -15.13 4.09 3.13
N ALA A 150 -13.99 4.20 3.78
CA ALA A 150 -13.87 4.34 5.22
C ALA A 150 -13.18 5.66 5.56
N ASP A 151 -13.79 6.45 6.42
CA ASP A 151 -13.23 7.66 6.99
C ASP A 151 -12.53 7.40 8.33
N THR A 152 -12.77 6.22 8.91
CA THR A 152 -12.18 5.77 10.17
C THR A 152 -11.78 4.30 10.11
N VAL A 153 -10.87 3.89 11.02
CA VAL A 153 -10.47 2.47 11.14
C VAL A 153 -11.64 1.57 11.54
N ASP A 154 -12.59 2.06 12.35
CA ASP A 154 -13.79 1.31 12.74
C ASP A 154 -14.74 1.07 11.55
N GLU A 155 -14.86 2.05 10.64
CA GLU A 155 -15.61 1.87 9.39
C GLU A 155 -14.91 0.88 8.47
N LEU A 156 -13.57 0.96 8.33
CA LEU A 156 -12.81 -0.03 7.56
C LEU A 156 -13.01 -1.43 8.13
N ARG A 157 -12.92 -1.58 9.45
CA ARG A 157 -13.22 -2.85 10.14
C ARG A 157 -14.61 -3.37 9.78
N SER A 158 -15.62 -2.50 9.84
CA SER A 158 -16.98 -2.88 9.53
C SER A 158 -17.17 -3.35 8.09
N ILE A 159 -16.44 -2.75 7.13
CA ILE A 159 -16.45 -3.17 5.73
C ILE A 159 -15.77 -4.53 5.56
N LEU A 160 -14.61 -4.77 6.19
CA LEU A 160 -13.81 -5.97 5.99
C LEU A 160 -14.35 -7.22 6.68
N PHE A 161 -15.21 -7.08 7.70
CA PHE A 161 -15.81 -8.20 8.45
C PHE A 161 -17.26 -8.49 8.07
N ASN A 162 -17.85 -7.77 7.11
CA ASN A 162 -19.19 -8.05 6.58
C ASN A 162 -19.15 -8.87 5.30
#